data_b5873d5637246c1ccbbc392349187c7a
#
_entry.id   b5873d5637246c1ccbbc392349187c7a
#
_cell.length_a   1.000
_cell.length_b   1.000
_cell.length_c   1.000
_cell.angle_alpha   90.00
_cell.angle_beta   90.00
_cell.angle_gamma   90.00
#
_symmetry.space_group_name_H-M   'P 1'
#
loop_
_entity.id
_entity.type
_entity.pdbx_description
1 polymer ?
#
loop_
_entity_poly.entity_id
_entity_poly.type
_entity_poly.pdbx_seq_one_letter_code
_entity_poly.pdbx_strand_id
1 'polypeptide(L)'
;GGKITTFRRLSEAVLEKIGQHLGARGKPWTAHAPLPGGDFAPTGFDTEVSKLMADYPFLDRVHARRLARLYGTRARKILGSAKTTGDLGRCFGTDLYEAEIRYLIREEWALTAEDVLWRRTKRGLRLSTEEAGALADFMRDERSRRMSTAAE
;
A
#
# COMPACT_ATOMS: atom_id res chain seq x y z
N GLY A 1 -21.86 12.66 7.76
CA GLY A 1 -20.99 11.60 7.27
C GLY A 1 -21.60 10.23 7.43
N GLY A 2 -21.21 9.32 6.58
CA GLY A 2 -21.65 7.92 6.62
C GLY A 2 -20.77 7.05 7.50
N LYS A 3 -21.31 5.94 7.97
CA LYS A 3 -20.53 4.91 8.64
C LYS A 3 -19.57 4.25 7.63
N ILE A 4 -18.37 3.91 8.06
CA ILE A 4 -17.42 3.18 7.21
C ILE A 4 -17.98 1.84 6.70
N THR A 5 -18.86 1.20 7.48
CA THR A 5 -19.52 -0.06 7.10
C THR A 5 -20.54 0.09 5.97
N THR A 6 -20.98 1.31 5.66
CA THR A 6 -22.00 1.58 4.61
C THR A 6 -21.43 2.26 3.37
N PHE A 7 -20.09 2.51 3.35
CA PHE A 7 -19.44 3.30 2.29
C PHE A 7 -19.72 2.75 0.88
N ARG A 8 -19.67 1.43 0.70
CA ARG A 8 -19.88 0.77 -0.58
C ARG A 8 -21.29 1.07 -1.15
N ARG A 9 -22.34 0.82 -0.33
CA ARG A 9 -23.72 1.07 -0.74
C ARG A 9 -24.00 2.55 -0.96
N LEU A 10 -23.42 3.42 -0.15
CA LEU A 10 -23.52 4.87 -0.32
C LEU A 10 -22.89 5.30 -1.65
N SER A 11 -21.71 4.78 -1.98
CA SER A 11 -21.02 5.08 -3.24
C SER A 11 -21.84 4.59 -4.46
N GLU A 12 -22.42 3.40 -4.41
CA GLU A 12 -23.28 2.90 -5.48
C GLU A 12 -24.53 3.79 -5.65
N ALA A 13 -25.18 4.19 -4.55
CA ALA A 13 -26.35 5.07 -4.61
C ALA A 13 -26.02 6.46 -5.17
N VAL A 14 -24.86 7.00 -4.86
CA VAL A 14 -24.37 8.26 -5.43
C VAL A 14 -24.10 8.12 -6.92
N LEU A 15 -23.42 7.04 -7.34
CA LEU A 15 -23.16 6.76 -8.76
C LEU A 15 -24.43 6.56 -9.56
N GLU A 16 -25.46 5.92 -8.99
CA GLU A 16 -26.76 5.78 -9.63
C GLU A 16 -27.40 7.15 -9.93
N LYS A 17 -27.38 8.07 -8.96
CA LYS A 17 -27.86 9.44 -9.16
C LYS A 17 -27.05 10.22 -10.21
N ILE A 18 -25.74 10.10 -10.17
CA ILE A 18 -24.84 10.72 -11.15
C ILE A 18 -25.12 10.14 -12.55
N GLY A 19 -25.35 8.85 -12.64
CA GLY A 19 -25.66 8.15 -13.88
C GLY A 19 -26.92 8.65 -14.60
N GLN A 20 -27.88 9.22 -13.87
CA GLN A 20 -29.07 9.85 -14.45
C GLN A 20 -28.73 11.09 -15.29
N HIS A 21 -27.61 11.77 -14.96
CA HIS A 21 -27.16 12.99 -15.64
C HIS A 21 -26.05 12.73 -16.66
N LEU A 22 -25.14 11.81 -16.37
CA LEU A 22 -23.95 11.56 -17.20
C LEU A 22 -24.03 10.26 -18.02
N GLY A 23 -25.13 9.53 -17.92
CA GLY A 23 -25.26 8.18 -18.46
C GLY A 23 -24.63 7.12 -17.56
N ALA A 24 -25.34 6.02 -17.33
CA ALA A 24 -24.84 4.89 -16.54
C ALA A 24 -23.77 4.12 -17.31
N ARG A 25 -22.64 3.83 -16.64
CA ARG A 25 -21.53 3.03 -17.18
C ARG A 25 -21.43 1.69 -16.45
N GLY A 26 -22.11 0.70 -16.99
CA GLY A 26 -22.08 -0.67 -16.47
C GLY A 26 -23.06 -0.92 -15.31
N LYS A 27 -23.07 -2.16 -14.84
CA LYS A 27 -23.91 -2.61 -13.72
C LYS A 27 -23.13 -2.54 -12.39
N PRO A 28 -23.82 -2.40 -11.23
CA PRO A 28 -23.17 -2.53 -9.93
C PRO A 28 -22.45 -3.87 -9.80
N TRP A 29 -21.19 -3.86 -9.36
CA TRP A 29 -20.33 -5.05 -9.24
C TRP A 29 -19.61 -5.15 -7.88
N THR A 30 -19.63 -4.08 -7.10
CA THR A 30 -18.80 -3.97 -5.89
C THR A 30 -19.23 -4.89 -4.76
N ALA A 31 -20.47 -5.45 -4.81
CA ALA A 31 -20.98 -6.33 -3.76
C ALA A 31 -20.15 -7.62 -3.57
N HIS A 32 -19.56 -8.11 -4.64
CA HIS A 32 -18.82 -9.37 -4.66
C HIS A 32 -17.31 -9.19 -4.96
N ALA A 33 -16.87 -7.95 -5.18
CA ALA A 33 -15.48 -7.65 -5.42
C ALA A 33 -14.74 -7.49 -4.09
N PRO A 34 -13.60 -8.17 -3.90
CA PRO A 34 -12.77 -7.94 -2.74
C PRO A 34 -12.16 -6.53 -2.80
N LEU A 35 -11.90 -5.95 -1.63
CA LEU A 35 -11.06 -4.76 -1.55
C LEU A 35 -9.64 -5.10 -2.04
N PRO A 36 -8.90 -4.12 -2.61
CA PRO A 36 -7.53 -4.33 -3.05
C PRO A 36 -6.66 -4.93 -1.93
N GLY A 37 -6.09 -6.10 -2.17
CA GLY A 37 -5.30 -6.83 -1.19
C GLY A 37 -6.11 -7.79 -0.30
N GLY A 38 -7.47 -7.72 -0.34
CA GLY A 38 -8.35 -8.55 0.48
C GLY A 38 -8.90 -9.79 -0.23
N ASP A 39 -8.27 -10.23 -1.32
CA ASP A 39 -8.70 -11.35 -2.17
C ASP A 39 -8.30 -12.72 -1.61
N PHE A 40 -8.51 -12.93 -0.33
CA PHE A 40 -8.36 -14.21 0.38
C PHE A 40 -9.44 -14.40 1.44
N ALA A 41 -9.63 -15.62 1.91
CA ALA A 41 -10.66 -15.93 2.90
C ALA A 41 -10.48 -15.12 4.19
N PRO A 42 -11.56 -14.65 4.86
CA PRO A 42 -11.47 -13.87 6.10
C PRO A 42 -10.63 -14.57 7.21
N THR A 43 -10.63 -15.89 7.26
CA THR A 43 -9.83 -16.71 8.18
C THR A 43 -8.46 -17.07 7.61
N GLY A 44 -8.12 -16.63 6.41
CA GLY A 44 -6.93 -17.05 5.65
C GLY A 44 -5.67 -16.23 5.91
N PHE A 45 -5.65 -15.34 6.90
CA PHE A 45 -4.54 -14.42 7.12
C PHE A 45 -3.20 -15.14 7.37
N ASP A 46 -3.16 -16.13 8.26
CA ASP A 46 -1.90 -16.87 8.55
C ASP A 46 -1.47 -17.73 7.36
N THR A 47 -2.42 -18.22 6.57
CA THR A 47 -2.12 -18.89 5.29
C THR A 47 -1.47 -17.94 4.30
N GLU A 48 -1.98 -16.70 4.20
CA GLU A 48 -1.39 -15.68 3.32
C GLU A 48 0.03 -15.29 3.76
N VAL A 49 0.28 -15.16 5.06
CA VAL A 49 1.63 -14.95 5.61
C VAL A 49 2.56 -16.11 5.21
N SER A 50 2.10 -17.36 5.35
CA SER A 50 2.90 -18.54 5.00
C SER A 50 3.21 -18.60 3.51
N LYS A 51 2.24 -18.28 2.66
CA LYS A 51 2.43 -18.17 1.20
C LYS A 51 3.45 -17.09 0.85
N LEU A 52 3.36 -15.93 1.49
CA LEU A 52 4.30 -14.82 1.27
C LEU A 52 5.73 -15.23 1.63
N MET A 53 5.92 -15.94 2.75
CA MET A 53 7.23 -16.45 3.16
C MET A 53 7.74 -17.54 2.20
N ALA A 54 6.87 -18.37 1.64
CA ALA A 54 7.25 -19.37 0.64
C ALA A 54 7.67 -18.72 -0.69
N ASP A 55 6.96 -17.68 -1.12
CA ASP A 55 7.28 -16.94 -2.35
C ASP A 55 8.57 -16.10 -2.18
N TYR A 56 8.84 -15.60 -0.96
CA TYR A 56 9.97 -14.74 -0.60
C TYR A 56 10.71 -15.26 0.64
N PRO A 57 11.54 -16.33 0.50
CA PRO A 57 12.19 -17.00 1.63
C PRO A 57 13.17 -16.12 2.43
N PHE A 58 13.58 -14.98 1.89
CA PHE A 58 14.44 -14.01 2.57
C PHE A 58 13.70 -13.15 3.61
N LEU A 59 12.36 -13.16 3.61
CA LEU A 59 11.56 -12.45 4.60
C LEU A 59 11.51 -13.24 5.92
N ASP A 60 11.79 -12.58 7.03
CA ASP A 60 11.41 -13.13 8.32
C ASP A 60 9.89 -13.04 8.54
N ARG A 61 9.41 -13.81 9.53
CA ARG A 61 7.98 -13.90 9.83
C ARG A 61 7.37 -12.56 10.27
N VAL A 62 8.14 -11.72 10.95
CA VAL A 62 7.66 -10.42 11.46
C VAL A 62 7.41 -9.48 10.29
N HIS A 63 8.37 -9.39 9.37
CA HIS A 63 8.26 -8.58 8.16
C HIS A 63 7.15 -9.08 7.23
N ALA A 64 7.12 -10.39 6.95
CA ALA A 64 6.07 -11.01 6.12
C ALA A 64 4.66 -10.75 6.70
N ARG A 65 4.50 -10.93 8.03
CA ARG A 65 3.23 -10.68 8.71
C ARG A 65 2.81 -9.21 8.64
N ARG A 66 3.75 -8.27 8.76
CA ARG A 66 3.49 -6.85 8.64
C ARG A 66 3.02 -6.49 7.23
N LEU A 67 3.73 -6.96 6.22
CA LEU A 67 3.36 -6.71 4.82
C LEU A 67 2.00 -7.31 4.49
N ALA A 68 1.74 -8.55 4.88
CA ALA A 68 0.43 -9.18 4.69
C ALA A 68 -0.69 -8.43 5.42
N ARG A 69 -0.42 -7.88 6.62
CA ARG A 69 -1.41 -7.13 7.39
C ARG A 69 -1.75 -5.78 6.78
N LEU A 70 -0.76 -5.08 6.21
CA LEU A 70 -0.96 -3.76 5.61
C LEU A 70 -1.49 -3.83 4.18
N TYR A 71 -1.01 -4.80 3.40
CA TYR A 71 -1.21 -4.83 1.96
C TYR A 71 -1.92 -6.09 1.45
N GLY A 72 -2.09 -7.12 2.30
CA GLY A 72 -2.66 -8.40 1.89
C GLY A 72 -1.90 -9.00 0.70
N THR A 73 -2.62 -9.46 -0.31
CA THR A 73 -2.02 -10.03 -1.54
C THR A 73 -1.21 -9.00 -2.34
N ARG A 74 -1.46 -7.68 -2.16
CA ARG A 74 -0.69 -6.62 -2.79
C ARG A 74 0.75 -6.50 -2.26
N ALA A 75 1.10 -7.16 -1.15
CA ALA A 75 2.49 -7.26 -0.69
C ALA A 75 3.43 -7.74 -1.81
N ARG A 76 2.94 -8.62 -2.71
CA ARG A 76 3.70 -9.10 -3.88
C ARG A 76 4.01 -8.00 -4.90
N LYS A 77 3.19 -6.94 -4.97
CA LYS A 77 3.50 -5.76 -5.81
C LYS A 77 4.64 -4.93 -5.26
N ILE A 78 4.84 -4.96 -3.93
CA ILE A 78 5.97 -4.30 -3.26
C ILE A 78 7.25 -5.10 -3.50
N LEU A 79 7.17 -6.40 -3.28
CA LEU A 79 8.32 -7.31 -3.32
C LEU A 79 8.76 -7.63 -4.76
N GLY A 80 7.82 -7.65 -5.71
CA GLY A 80 8.12 -7.87 -7.13
C GLY A 80 8.92 -9.15 -7.39
N SER A 81 10.04 -9.03 -8.08
CA SER A 81 10.96 -10.11 -8.39
C SER A 81 12.14 -10.24 -7.42
N ALA A 82 12.11 -9.56 -6.27
CA ALA A 82 13.19 -9.58 -5.28
C ALA A 82 13.51 -11.01 -4.82
N LYS A 83 14.79 -11.31 -4.69
CA LYS A 83 15.32 -12.60 -4.19
C LYS A 83 16.05 -12.45 -2.88
N THR A 84 16.42 -11.23 -2.52
CA THR A 84 17.13 -10.88 -1.30
C THR A 84 16.56 -9.60 -0.71
N THR A 85 16.84 -9.32 0.56
CA THR A 85 16.52 -8.04 1.19
C THR A 85 17.21 -6.85 0.50
N GLY A 86 18.40 -7.07 -0.07
CA GLY A 86 19.12 -6.05 -0.82
C GLY A 86 18.37 -5.57 -2.08
N ASP A 87 17.57 -6.44 -2.70
CA ASP A 87 16.77 -6.10 -3.88
C ASP A 87 15.60 -5.15 -3.54
N LEU A 88 15.27 -5.01 -2.25
CA LEU A 88 14.25 -4.05 -1.80
C LEU A 88 14.79 -2.61 -1.72
N GLY A 89 16.06 -2.40 -2.01
CA GLY A 89 16.73 -1.11 -1.95
C GLY A 89 17.10 -0.69 -0.54
N ARG A 90 17.24 0.62 -0.34
CA ARG A 90 17.65 1.21 0.94
C ARG A 90 16.68 0.88 2.07
N CYS A 91 17.20 0.47 3.23
CA CYS A 91 16.45 0.35 4.47
C CYS A 91 16.44 1.71 5.20
N PHE A 92 15.26 2.19 5.58
CA PHE A 92 15.07 3.45 6.33
C PHE A 92 14.87 3.21 7.83
N GLY A 93 15.08 2.02 8.29
CA GLY A 93 14.93 1.62 9.70
C GLY A 93 13.96 0.44 9.84
N THR A 94 14.28 -0.43 10.79
CA THR A 94 13.57 -1.68 11.07
C THR A 94 13.41 -2.57 9.83
N ASP A 95 12.24 -2.59 9.21
CA ASP A 95 11.88 -3.37 8.01
C ASP A 95 11.18 -2.49 6.95
N LEU A 96 11.45 -1.17 6.97
CA LEU A 96 10.89 -0.23 6.00
C LEU A 96 11.91 0.00 4.87
N TYR A 97 11.65 -0.58 3.71
CA TYR A 97 12.53 -0.54 2.55
C TYR A 97 12.03 0.39 1.45
N GLU A 98 12.94 0.81 0.60
CA GLU A 98 12.70 1.70 -0.54
C GLU A 98 11.58 1.18 -1.46
N ALA A 99 11.53 -0.12 -1.73
CA ALA A 99 10.47 -0.75 -2.52
C ALA A 99 9.06 -0.45 -1.98
N GLU A 100 8.89 -0.48 -0.66
CA GLU A 100 7.63 -0.15 0.00
C GLU A 100 7.31 1.34 -0.13
N ILE A 101 8.30 2.22 0.04
CA ILE A 101 8.11 3.67 -0.11
C ILE A 101 7.67 4.00 -1.54
N ARG A 102 8.33 3.44 -2.55
CA ARG A 102 7.99 3.63 -3.96
C ARG A 102 6.57 3.13 -4.28
N TYR A 103 6.16 2.01 -3.68
CA TYR A 103 4.79 1.51 -3.77
C TYR A 103 3.79 2.51 -3.18
N LEU A 104 4.02 2.99 -1.95
CA LEU A 104 3.14 3.95 -1.28
C LEU A 104 3.00 5.27 -2.05
N ILE A 105 4.08 5.74 -2.66
CA ILE A 105 4.05 6.94 -3.52
C ILE A 105 3.21 6.69 -4.78
N ARG A 106 3.38 5.53 -5.41
CA ARG A 106 2.75 5.21 -6.70
C ARG A 106 1.29 4.80 -6.56
N GLU A 107 0.97 3.97 -5.57
CA GLU A 107 -0.33 3.31 -5.44
C GLU A 107 -1.21 3.91 -4.35
N GLU A 108 -0.63 4.59 -3.36
CA GLU A 108 -1.36 5.05 -2.17
C GLU A 108 -1.20 6.56 -1.89
N TRP A 109 -0.71 7.31 -2.87
CA TRP A 109 -0.61 8.79 -2.85
C TRP A 109 0.15 9.34 -1.64
N ALA A 110 1.16 8.64 -1.15
CA ALA A 110 2.05 9.17 -0.14
C ALA A 110 2.93 10.27 -0.75
N LEU A 111 2.86 11.49 -0.23
CA LEU A 111 3.59 12.66 -0.73
C LEU A 111 4.74 13.05 0.18
N THR A 112 4.65 12.73 1.46
CA THR A 112 5.60 13.12 2.49
C THR A 112 6.01 11.92 3.35
N ALA A 113 7.15 12.03 4.05
CA ALA A 113 7.55 11.02 5.04
C ALA A 113 6.50 10.86 6.14
N GLU A 114 5.80 11.92 6.50
CA GLU A 114 4.71 11.88 7.48
C GLU A 114 3.55 11.00 7.01
N ASP A 115 3.22 11.03 5.70
CA ASP A 115 2.20 10.14 5.15
C ASP A 115 2.60 8.68 5.33
N VAL A 116 3.85 8.34 5.01
CA VAL A 116 4.39 6.98 5.18
C VAL A 116 4.40 6.59 6.65
N LEU A 117 5.02 7.40 7.49
CA LEU A 117 5.30 7.04 8.88
C LEU A 117 4.06 6.99 9.77
N TRP A 118 3.09 7.88 9.53
CA TRP A 118 1.95 8.04 10.44
C TRP A 118 0.61 7.66 9.83
N ARG A 119 0.41 7.87 8.54
CA ARG A 119 -0.87 7.60 7.90
C ARG A 119 -0.95 6.19 7.29
N ARG A 120 0.15 5.70 6.70
CA ARG A 120 0.16 4.40 5.99
C ARG A 120 0.70 3.25 6.82
N THR A 121 1.87 3.40 7.47
CA THR A 121 2.57 2.26 8.07
C THR A 121 2.65 2.26 9.59
N LYS A 122 2.45 3.41 10.25
CA LYS A 122 2.71 3.62 11.68
C LYS A 122 4.17 3.37 12.09
N ARG A 123 5.11 3.37 11.12
CA ARG A 123 6.54 3.14 11.40
C ARG A 123 7.20 4.28 12.15
N GLY A 124 6.62 5.47 12.17
CA GLY A 124 7.06 6.58 13.01
C GLY A 124 7.12 6.27 14.50
N LEU A 125 6.42 5.23 14.96
CA LEU A 125 6.53 4.73 16.35
C LEU A 125 7.85 4.00 16.65
N ARG A 126 8.63 3.63 15.62
CA ARG A 126 9.81 2.77 15.74
C ARG A 126 11.07 3.34 15.10
N LEU A 127 10.95 4.31 14.24
CA LEU A 127 12.08 4.98 13.61
C LEU A 127 12.64 6.07 14.51
N SER A 128 13.97 6.23 14.48
CA SER A 128 14.64 7.38 15.08
C SER A 128 14.37 8.66 14.27
N THR A 129 14.69 9.80 14.86
CA THR A 129 14.60 11.10 14.17
C THR A 129 15.50 11.16 12.94
N GLU A 130 16.69 10.57 13.01
CA GLU A 130 17.64 10.48 11.90
C GLU A 130 17.11 9.63 10.74
N GLU A 131 16.57 8.44 11.05
CA GLU A 131 15.94 7.55 10.06
C GLU A 131 14.74 8.21 9.38
N ALA A 132 13.90 8.91 10.15
CA ALA A 132 12.78 9.67 9.62
C ALA A 132 13.23 10.85 8.74
N GLY A 133 14.32 11.52 9.10
CA GLY A 133 14.97 12.56 8.29
C GLY A 133 15.48 12.00 6.96
N ALA A 134 16.18 10.87 6.99
CA ALA A 134 16.68 10.21 5.79
C ALA A 134 15.56 9.78 4.83
N LEU A 135 14.42 9.34 5.36
CA LEU A 135 13.23 9.05 4.57
C LEU A 135 12.64 10.33 3.95
N ALA A 136 12.60 11.44 4.70
CA ALA A 136 12.07 12.71 4.21
C ALA A 136 12.91 13.25 3.04
N ASP A 137 14.24 13.15 3.12
CA ASP A 137 15.15 13.55 2.05
C ASP A 137 14.94 12.68 0.80
N PHE A 138 14.88 11.37 0.96
CA PHE A 138 14.61 10.45 -0.14
C PHE A 138 13.28 10.76 -0.86
N MET A 139 12.22 10.99 -0.11
CA MET A 139 10.91 11.30 -0.70
C MET A 139 10.88 12.65 -1.42
N ARG A 140 11.65 13.63 -0.95
CA ARG A 140 11.82 14.93 -1.60
C ARG A 140 12.51 14.77 -2.96
N ASP A 141 13.58 13.98 -3.00
CA ASP A 141 14.32 13.68 -4.22
C ASP A 141 13.46 12.93 -5.25
N GLU A 142 12.71 11.92 -4.79
CA GLU A 142 11.80 11.16 -5.65
C GLU A 142 10.70 12.06 -6.26
N ARG A 143 10.18 12.99 -5.47
CA ARG A 143 9.19 13.95 -5.96
C ARG A 143 9.77 14.88 -7.01
N SER A 144 10.97 15.40 -6.79
CA SER A 144 11.67 16.28 -7.75
C SER A 144 11.92 15.59 -9.08
N ARG A 145 12.38 14.33 -9.06
CA ARG A 145 12.60 13.52 -10.28
C ARG A 145 11.30 13.32 -11.07
N ARG A 146 10.20 13.00 -10.40
CA ARG A 146 8.89 12.81 -11.06
C ARG A 146 8.35 14.08 -11.70
N MET A 147 8.56 15.23 -11.08
CA MET A 147 8.14 16.51 -11.65
C MET A 147 8.95 16.84 -12.92
N SER A 148 10.24 16.54 -12.95
CA SER A 148 11.09 16.74 -14.13
C SER A 148 10.67 15.83 -15.30
N THR A 149 10.39 14.55 -15.03
CA THR A 149 9.96 13.58 -16.06
C THR A 149 8.54 13.87 -16.61
N ALA A 150 7.68 14.55 -15.85
CA ALA A 150 6.35 14.92 -16.32
C ALA A 150 6.30 16.23 -17.12
N ALA A 151 7.42 16.96 -17.17
CA ALA A 151 7.57 18.24 -17.90
C ALA A 151 8.23 18.07 -19.28
N GLU A 152 8.70 16.87 -19.61
CA GLU A 152 9.22 16.44 -20.92
C GLU A 152 8.12 15.72 -21.72
#